data_b9740d7bacf437df6b06119eb9b4e7fe
#
_entry.id   b9740d7bacf437df6b06119eb9b4e7fe
#
_cell.length_a   1.000
_cell.length_b   1.000
_cell.length_c   1.000
_cell.angle_alpha   90.00
_cell.angle_beta   90.00
_cell.angle_gamma   90.00
#
_symmetry.space_group_name_H-M   'P 1'
#
loop_
_entity.id
_entity.type
_entity.pdbx_description
1 polymer ?
#
loop_
_entity_poly.entity_id
_entity_poly.type
_entity_poly.pdbx_seq_one_letter_code
_entity_poly.pdbx_strand_id
1 'polypeptide(L)' 'MTHTEIRAARLALGLEPDELAKMLNVEARTVRRMESDPSHSTHRVPAVRMVRLIRAYLDGHRPADWPKKEGRT' A
#
# COMPACT_ATOMS: atom_id res chain seq x y z
N MET A 1 -0.04 10.24 -5.72
CA MET A 1 1.20 9.54 -5.33
C MET A 1 1.83 8.89 -6.54
N THR A 2 3.13 9.00 -6.65
CA THR A 2 3.88 8.29 -7.68
C THR A 2 4.10 6.84 -7.26
N HIS A 3 4.56 6.00 -8.21
CA HIS A 3 4.85 4.61 -7.91
C HIS A 3 5.91 4.47 -6.81
N THR A 4 6.91 5.34 -6.81
CA THR A 4 7.95 5.31 -5.76
C THR A 4 7.41 5.78 -4.42
N GLU A 5 6.49 6.73 -4.41
CA GLU A 5 5.86 7.20 -3.17
C GLU A 5 4.98 6.12 -2.55
N ILE A 6 4.24 5.36 -3.36
CA ILE A 6 3.43 4.25 -2.88
C ILE A 6 4.34 3.23 -2.18
N ARG A 7 5.43 2.86 -2.83
CA ARG A 7 6.37 1.89 -2.27
C ARG A 7 6.99 2.41 -0.97
N ALA A 8 7.43 3.66 -0.96
CA ALA A 8 8.03 4.26 0.23
C ALA A 8 7.03 4.30 1.39
N ALA A 9 5.77 4.63 1.12
CA ALA A 9 4.74 4.64 2.13
C ALA A 9 4.52 3.25 2.71
N ARG A 10 4.43 2.24 1.85
CA ARG A 10 4.24 0.86 2.29
C ARG A 10 5.40 0.41 3.20
N LEU A 11 6.63 0.70 2.78
CA LEU A 11 7.80 0.35 3.58
C LEU A 11 7.83 1.08 4.92
N ALA A 12 7.45 2.36 4.92
CA ALA A 12 7.39 3.15 6.15
C ALA A 12 6.33 2.59 7.12
N LEU A 13 5.26 2.00 6.59
CA LEU A 13 4.22 1.39 7.41
C LEU A 13 4.59 -0.03 7.85
N GLY A 14 5.70 -0.58 7.35
CA GLY A 14 6.13 -1.93 7.70
C GLY A 14 5.26 -3.02 7.08
N LEU A 15 4.60 -2.74 5.96
CA LEU A 15 3.68 -3.67 5.35
C LEU A 15 4.30 -4.37 4.14
N GLU A 16 3.96 -5.66 3.98
CA GLU A 16 4.23 -6.40 2.76
C GLU A 16 3.17 -6.03 1.71
N PRO A 17 3.42 -6.27 0.41
CA PRO A 17 2.43 -5.94 -0.61
C PRO A 17 1.07 -6.58 -0.40
N ASP A 18 1.03 -7.84 0.02
CA ASP A 18 -0.23 -8.53 0.29
C ASP A 18 -0.96 -7.95 1.50
N GLU A 19 -0.22 -7.45 2.48
CA GLU A 19 -0.82 -6.82 3.66
C GLU A 19 -1.47 -5.49 3.28
N LEU A 20 -0.76 -4.66 2.51
CA LEU A 20 -1.34 -3.41 2.03
C LEU A 20 -2.56 -3.68 1.13
N ALA A 21 -2.46 -4.71 0.29
CA ALA A 21 -3.57 -5.10 -0.59
C ALA A 21 -4.82 -5.41 0.21
N LYS A 22 -4.69 -6.14 1.31
CA LYS A 22 -5.82 -6.42 2.20
C LYS A 22 -6.42 -5.14 2.76
N MET A 23 -5.57 -4.22 3.20
CA MET A 23 -6.05 -2.95 3.76
C MET A 23 -6.79 -2.12 2.72
N LEU A 24 -6.38 -2.21 1.45
CA LEU A 24 -7.01 -1.47 0.36
C LEU A 24 -8.12 -2.25 -0.34
N ASN A 25 -8.37 -3.49 0.11
CA ASN A 25 -9.37 -4.38 -0.47
C ASN A 25 -9.13 -4.65 -1.95
N VAL A 26 -7.89 -4.94 -2.30
CA VAL A 26 -7.47 -5.28 -3.66
C VAL A 26 -6.55 -6.50 -3.60
N GLU A 27 -6.19 -7.03 -4.77
CA GLU A 27 -5.25 -8.14 -4.85
C GLU A 27 -3.80 -7.65 -4.73
N ALA A 28 -2.93 -8.50 -4.22
CA ALA A 28 -1.51 -8.16 -4.05
C ALA A 28 -0.87 -7.71 -5.36
N ARG A 29 -1.24 -8.35 -6.48
CA ARG A 29 -0.69 -7.96 -7.80
C ARG A 29 -1.06 -6.52 -8.15
N THR A 30 -2.21 -6.03 -7.69
CA THR A 30 -2.62 -4.65 -7.92
C THR A 30 -1.66 -3.69 -7.22
N VAL A 31 -1.26 -4.01 -5.98
CA VAL A 31 -0.27 -3.21 -5.26
C VAL A 31 1.06 -3.23 -6.01
N ARG A 32 1.52 -4.40 -6.45
CA ARG A 32 2.77 -4.50 -7.20
C ARG A 32 2.74 -3.69 -8.49
N ARG A 33 1.60 -3.69 -9.19
CA ARG A 33 1.42 -2.91 -10.41
C ARG A 33 1.44 -1.41 -10.14
N MET A 34 0.88 -0.99 -9.00
CA MET A 34 0.93 0.43 -8.61
C MET A 34 2.34 0.88 -8.26
N GLU A 35 3.19 -0.05 -7.80
CA GLU A 35 4.59 0.24 -7.45
C GLU A 35 5.54 0.05 -8.62
N SER A 36 5.07 -0.47 -9.75
CA SER A 36 5.91 -0.72 -10.91
C SER A 36 6.19 0.58 -11.68
N ASP A 37 7.24 0.55 -12.49
CA ASP A 37 7.59 1.69 -13.34
C ASP A 37 6.42 2.03 -14.26
N PRO A 38 6.04 3.31 -14.42
CA PRO A 38 4.94 3.71 -15.30
C PRO A 38 5.11 3.30 -16.76
N SER A 39 6.34 3.01 -17.20
CA SER A 39 6.58 2.53 -18.56
C SER A 39 6.13 1.09 -18.79
N HIS A 40 5.90 0.33 -17.73
CA HIS A 40 5.39 -1.03 -17.85
C HIS A 40 3.94 -1.03 -18.30
N SER A 41 3.61 -1.92 -19.24
CA SER A 41 2.25 -2.03 -19.76
C SER A 41 1.23 -2.43 -18.68
N THR A 42 1.68 -3.07 -17.62
CA THR A 42 0.83 -3.50 -16.50
C THR A 42 0.76 -2.50 -15.37
N HIS A 43 1.43 -1.36 -15.49
CA HIS A 43 1.41 -0.33 -14.45
C HIS A 43 -0.04 0.10 -14.17
N ARG A 44 -0.34 0.32 -12.90
CA ARG A 44 -1.66 0.74 -12.46
C ARG A 44 -1.56 2.03 -11.66
N VAL A 45 -2.36 3.01 -12.06
CA VAL A 45 -2.46 4.26 -11.30
C VAL A 45 -3.42 4.02 -10.13
N PRO A 46 -3.02 4.33 -8.88
CA PRO A 46 -3.91 4.11 -7.74
C PRO A 46 -5.13 5.03 -7.79
N ALA A 47 -6.27 4.49 -7.38
CA ALA A 47 -7.48 5.29 -7.26
C ALA A 47 -7.31 6.33 -6.15
N VAL A 48 -8.01 7.45 -6.27
CA VAL A 48 -7.94 8.54 -5.30
C VAL A 48 -8.24 8.05 -3.88
N ARG A 49 -9.24 7.18 -3.73
CA ARG A 49 -9.60 6.64 -2.41
C ARG A 49 -8.47 5.82 -1.79
N MET A 50 -7.69 5.11 -2.61
CA MET A 50 -6.54 4.34 -2.12
C MET A 50 -5.46 5.27 -1.60
N VAL A 51 -5.19 6.34 -2.34
CA VAL A 51 -4.21 7.35 -1.92
C VAL A 51 -4.65 7.98 -0.60
N ARG A 52 -5.92 8.30 -0.45
CA ARG A 52 -6.45 8.86 0.79
C ARG A 52 -6.25 7.91 1.97
N LEU A 53 -6.50 6.62 1.76
CA LEU A 53 -6.29 5.62 2.80
C LEU A 53 -4.82 5.51 3.18
N ILE A 54 -3.93 5.45 2.20
CA ILE A 54 -2.50 5.36 2.47
C ILE A 54 -2.03 6.58 3.25
N ARG A 55 -2.48 7.78 2.88
CA ARG A 55 -2.14 8.99 3.61
C ARG A 55 -2.67 8.97 5.04
N ALA A 56 -3.89 8.45 5.24
CA ALA A 56 -4.46 8.31 6.58
C ALA A 56 -3.61 7.36 7.44
N TYR A 57 -3.16 6.25 6.85
CA TYR A 57 -2.29 5.31 7.57
C TYR A 57 -0.96 5.97 7.96
N LEU A 58 -0.38 6.77 7.06
CA LEU A 58 0.85 7.50 7.37
C LEU A 58 0.64 8.49 8.50
N ASP A 59 -0.57 9.05 8.62
CA ASP A 59 -0.92 9.97 9.70
C ASP A 59 -1.25 9.25 11.01
N GLY A 60 -1.19 7.92 11.02
CA GLY A 60 -1.38 7.15 12.25
C GLY A 60 -2.69 6.40 12.35
N HIS A 61 -3.59 6.51 11.38
CA HIS A 61 -4.84 5.76 11.42
C HIS A 61 -4.57 4.25 11.36
N ARG A 62 -5.18 3.51 12.28
CA ARG A 62 -5.00 2.05 12.36
C ARG A 62 -6.36 1.38 12.50
N PRO A 63 -6.93 0.84 11.41
CA PRO A 63 -8.19 0.10 11.50
C PRO A 63 -8.00 -1.20 12.30
N ALA A 64 -9.10 -1.76 12.77
CA ALA A 64 -9.07 -2.94 13.62
C ALA A 64 -8.40 -4.15 12.95
N ASP A 65 -8.47 -4.24 11.63
CA ASP A 65 -7.87 -5.34 10.87
C ASP A 65 -6.43 -5.06 10.42
N TRP A 66 -5.80 -4.06 10.99
CA TRP A 66 -4.38 -3.78 10.69
C TRP A 66 -3.55 -5.01 11.00
N PRO A 67 -2.62 -5.40 10.08
CA PRO A 67 -1.81 -6.59 10.29
C PRO A 67 -0.97 -6.48 11.56
N LYS A 68 -1.03 -7.51 12.38
CA LYS A 68 -0.23 -7.59 13.60
C LYS A 68 1.05 -8.35 13.32
N LYS A 69 2.16 -7.73 13.64
CA LYS A 69 3.49 -8.33 13.46
C LYS A 69 3.94 -8.94 14.79
N GLU A 70 3.27 -9.98 15.21
CA GLU A 70 3.59 -10.62 16.48
C GLU A 70 5.00 -11.18 16.48
N GLY A 71 5.65 -11.13 17.62
CA GLY A 71 7.04 -11.53 17.73
C GLY A 71 8.02 -10.46 17.32
N ARG A 72 7.55 -9.33 16.87
CA ARG A 72 8.37 -8.19 16.46
C ARG A 72 8.32 -7.15 17.57
N THR A 73 9.21 -7.23 18.43
CA THR A 73 9.29 -6.28 19.54
C THR A 73 10.60 -5.53 19.52
#